data_4fa6d13bd7774b9794ece40a5edb1bd7
#
_entry.id   4fa6d13bd7774b9794ece40a5edb1bd7
#
_cell.length_a   1.000
_cell.length_b   1.000
_cell.length_c   1.000
_cell.angle_alpha   90.00
_cell.angle_beta   90.00
_cell.angle_gamma   90.00
#
_symmetry.space_group_name_H-M   'P 1'
#
loop_
_entity.id
_entity.type
_entity.pdbx_description
1 polymer ?
#
loop_
_entity_poly.entity_id
_entity_poly.type
_entity_poly.pdbx_seq_one_letter_code
_entity_poly.pdbx_strand_id
1 'polypeptide(L)'
;ATILTAIESSLSSRGMTVANPWFFPRPQEYRGFLEAMGFSVDSIALFSRLTPLPGDMGGWIETFAQSYTSALPATETRGVICEVVEALRPVLCDADGNWQADYVRLRFSATKPQTAP
;
A
#
# COMPACT_ATOMS: atom_id res chain seq x y z
N ALA A 1 -3.27 5.00 -1.66
CA ALA A 1 -3.73 3.90 -2.50
C ALA A 1 -5.18 3.58 -2.21
N THR A 2 -5.91 3.18 -3.22
CA THR A 2 -7.35 2.90 -3.16
C THR A 2 -7.69 1.82 -2.13
N ILE A 3 -6.87 0.77 -2.07
CA ILE A 3 -7.07 -0.35 -1.13
C ILE A 3 -6.98 0.12 0.31
N LEU A 4 -5.95 0.88 0.65
CA LEU A 4 -5.78 1.39 2.01
C LEU A 4 -6.89 2.34 2.41
N THR A 5 -7.30 3.21 1.50
CA THR A 5 -8.40 4.13 1.74
C THR A 5 -9.70 3.39 2.04
N ALA A 6 -9.97 2.30 1.32
CA ALA A 6 -11.15 1.48 1.55
C ALA A 6 -11.10 0.78 2.93
N ILE A 7 -9.93 0.27 3.31
CA ILE A 7 -9.73 -0.38 4.61
C ILE A 7 -9.94 0.64 5.74
N GLU A 8 -9.30 1.78 5.64
CA GLU A 8 -9.40 2.84 6.66
C GLU A 8 -10.82 3.36 6.79
N SER A 9 -11.54 3.51 5.68
CA SER A 9 -12.93 3.93 5.67
C SER A 9 -13.84 2.92 6.38
N SER A 10 -13.64 1.63 6.12
CA SER A 10 -14.42 0.57 6.76
C SER A 10 -14.16 0.52 8.27
N LEU A 11 -12.91 0.66 8.69
CA LEU A 11 -12.55 0.71 10.12
C LEU A 11 -13.14 1.95 10.79
N SER A 12 -13.07 3.09 10.13
CA SER A 12 -13.57 4.35 10.64
C SER A 12 -15.08 4.31 10.87
N SER A 13 -15.83 3.64 9.98
CA SER A 13 -17.28 3.48 10.13
C SER A 13 -17.63 2.63 11.36
N ARG A 14 -16.70 1.85 11.88
CA ARG A 14 -16.84 1.06 13.10
C ARG A 14 -16.25 1.75 14.33
N GLY A 15 -15.85 3.02 14.20
CA GLY A 15 -15.24 3.77 15.28
C GLY A 15 -13.82 3.34 15.61
N MET A 16 -13.14 2.68 14.69
CA MET A 16 -11.79 2.18 14.90
C MET A 16 -10.79 2.95 14.07
N THR A 17 -9.62 3.20 14.64
CA THR A 17 -8.50 3.83 13.95
C THR A 17 -7.25 2.98 14.20
N VAL A 18 -6.60 2.57 13.12
CA VAL A 18 -5.35 1.80 13.18
C VAL A 18 -4.27 2.58 12.48
N ALA A 19 -3.13 2.75 13.14
CA ALA A 19 -2.00 3.45 12.54
C ALA A 19 -1.47 2.67 11.33
N ASN A 20 -1.17 3.39 10.24
CA ASN A 20 -0.57 2.79 9.06
C ASN A 20 0.87 2.37 9.39
N PRO A 21 1.19 1.06 9.40
CA PRO A 21 2.53 0.58 9.73
C PRO A 21 3.52 0.70 8.57
N TRP A 22 3.05 1.03 7.38
CA TRP A 22 3.87 1.06 6.19
C TRP A 22 4.50 2.43 5.98
N PHE A 23 5.72 2.44 5.49
CA PHE A 23 6.46 3.64 5.17
C PHE A 23 6.29 3.94 3.68
N PHE A 24 5.53 5.00 3.37
CA PHE A 24 5.30 5.46 2.01
C PHE A 24 5.80 6.90 1.86
N PRO A 25 7.11 7.11 1.76
CA PRO A 25 7.64 8.46 1.63
C PRO A 25 7.33 9.06 0.26
N ARG A 26 7.22 10.37 0.23
CA ARG A 26 7.19 11.10 -1.04
C ARG A 26 8.58 11.08 -1.66
N PRO A 27 8.69 11.24 -3.00
CA PRO A 27 10.00 11.26 -3.65
C PRO A 27 10.97 12.26 -3.04
N GLN A 28 10.51 13.46 -2.74
CA GLN A 28 11.33 14.51 -2.15
C GLN A 28 11.81 14.17 -0.74
N GLU A 29 10.95 13.54 0.06
CA GLU A 29 11.33 13.08 1.40
C GLU A 29 12.39 12.00 1.32
N TYR A 30 12.20 11.03 0.45
CA TYR A 30 13.13 9.92 0.30
C TYR A 30 14.47 10.38 -0.26
N ARG A 31 14.42 11.32 -1.23
CA ARG A 31 15.63 11.99 -1.73
C ARG A 31 16.41 12.62 -0.59
N GLY A 32 15.74 13.35 0.29
CA GLY A 32 16.36 13.98 1.45
C GLY A 32 17.04 12.99 2.38
N PHE A 33 16.41 11.85 2.63
CA PHE A 33 17.03 10.79 3.46
C PHE A 33 18.28 10.22 2.80
N LEU A 34 18.23 9.96 1.50
CA LEU A 34 19.37 9.44 0.76
C LEU A 34 20.53 10.44 0.76
N GLU A 35 20.24 11.70 0.49
CA GLU A 35 21.28 12.75 0.49
C GLU A 35 21.88 12.96 1.88
N ALA A 36 21.09 12.89 2.93
CA ALA A 36 21.54 13.00 4.30
C ALA A 36 22.49 11.84 4.68
N MET A 37 22.31 10.68 4.03
CA MET A 37 23.19 9.52 4.23
C MET A 37 24.42 9.52 3.32
N GLY A 38 24.61 10.56 2.54
CA GLY A 38 25.78 10.73 1.68
C GLY A 38 25.62 10.23 0.25
N PHE A 39 24.40 9.90 -0.19
CA PHE A 39 24.12 9.49 -1.56
C PHE A 39 23.85 10.68 -2.47
N SER A 40 24.28 10.56 -3.72
CA SER A 40 23.86 11.46 -4.78
C SER A 40 22.70 10.82 -5.53
N VAL A 41 21.54 11.49 -5.56
CA VAL A 41 20.34 10.93 -6.20
C VAL A 41 20.34 11.34 -7.67
N ASP A 42 20.43 10.36 -8.56
CA ASP A 42 20.47 10.56 -10.01
C ASP A 42 19.04 10.73 -10.55
N SER A 43 18.11 9.92 -10.05
CA SER A 43 16.69 9.99 -10.41
C SER A 43 15.83 9.44 -9.30
N ILE A 44 14.63 9.98 -9.17
CA ILE A 44 13.64 9.47 -8.24
C ILE A 44 12.24 9.86 -8.73
N ALA A 45 11.32 8.89 -8.74
CA ALA A 45 9.96 9.12 -9.19
C ALA A 45 8.99 8.09 -8.61
N LEU A 46 7.74 8.51 -8.45
CA LEU A 46 6.62 7.61 -8.21
C LEU A 46 5.95 7.26 -9.54
N PHE A 47 5.51 6.04 -9.68
CA PHE A 47 4.69 5.65 -10.82
C PHE A 47 3.68 4.59 -10.42
N SER A 48 2.50 4.65 -11.04
CA SER A 48 1.44 3.67 -10.82
C SER A 48 1.75 2.38 -11.55
N ARG A 49 1.46 1.25 -10.90
CA ARG A 49 1.64 -0.05 -11.50
C ARG A 49 0.50 -0.97 -11.10
N LEU A 50 -0.51 -1.08 -11.96
CA LEU A 50 -1.57 -2.06 -11.79
C LEU A 50 -0.97 -3.45 -11.91
N THR A 51 -1.21 -4.28 -10.91
CA THR A 51 -0.61 -5.62 -10.82
C THR A 51 -1.72 -6.66 -10.66
N PRO A 52 -1.83 -7.63 -11.58
CA PRO A 52 -2.81 -8.70 -11.43
C PRO A 52 -2.56 -9.50 -10.17
N LEU A 53 -3.62 -9.83 -9.46
CA LEU A 53 -3.55 -10.69 -8.28
C LEU A 53 -3.74 -12.15 -8.69
N PRO A 54 -2.97 -13.08 -8.10
CA PRO A 54 -3.13 -14.51 -8.40
C PRO A 54 -4.42 -15.11 -7.84
N GLY A 55 -5.03 -14.42 -6.87
CA GLY A 55 -6.29 -14.82 -6.26
C GLY A 55 -7.27 -13.66 -6.22
N ASP A 56 -8.09 -13.61 -5.20
CA ASP A 56 -9.05 -12.53 -5.02
C ASP A 56 -8.54 -11.46 -4.05
N MET A 57 -9.28 -10.35 -3.98
CA MET A 57 -8.92 -9.23 -3.10
C MET A 57 -9.04 -9.61 -1.62
N GLY A 58 -9.99 -10.47 -1.26
CA GLY A 58 -10.13 -10.93 0.12
C GLY A 58 -8.88 -11.65 0.61
N GLY A 59 -8.32 -12.54 -0.21
CA GLY A 59 -7.06 -13.22 0.10
C GLY A 59 -5.89 -12.26 0.21
N TRP A 60 -5.83 -11.24 -0.65
CA TRP A 60 -4.81 -10.21 -0.58
C TRP A 60 -4.87 -9.46 0.77
N ILE A 61 -6.07 -9.06 1.17
CA ILE A 61 -6.28 -8.33 2.43
C ILE A 61 -5.90 -9.21 3.62
N GLU A 62 -6.30 -10.47 3.62
CA GLU A 62 -5.95 -11.42 4.70
C GLU A 62 -4.44 -11.57 4.83
N THR A 63 -3.71 -11.58 3.73
CA THR A 63 -2.26 -11.79 3.72
C THR A 63 -1.49 -10.52 4.07
N PHE A 64 -1.83 -9.40 3.44
CA PHE A 64 -1.00 -8.20 3.49
C PHE A 64 -1.52 -7.10 4.43
N ALA A 65 -2.78 -7.16 4.83
CA ALA A 65 -3.37 -6.15 5.69
C ALA A 65 -3.60 -6.64 7.13
N GLN A 66 -2.85 -7.64 7.58
CA GLN A 66 -2.99 -8.21 8.92
C GLN A 66 -2.77 -7.19 10.03
N SER A 67 -1.89 -6.21 9.81
CA SER A 67 -1.65 -5.15 10.77
C SER A 67 -2.90 -4.30 11.05
N TYR A 68 -3.81 -4.23 10.08
CA TYR A 68 -5.11 -3.59 10.26
C TYR A 68 -6.15 -4.54 10.86
N THR A 69 -6.23 -5.76 10.31
CA THR A 69 -7.27 -6.72 10.70
C THR A 69 -7.00 -7.39 12.04
N SER A 70 -5.75 -7.53 12.44
CA SER A 70 -5.38 -8.13 13.72
C SER A 70 -5.85 -7.31 14.93
N ALA A 71 -6.12 -6.02 14.73
CA ALA A 71 -6.66 -5.17 15.80
C ALA A 71 -8.17 -5.36 15.99
N LEU A 72 -8.82 -6.13 15.11
CA LEU A 72 -10.26 -6.37 15.15
C LEU A 72 -10.59 -7.67 15.89
N PRO A 73 -11.76 -7.73 16.58
CA PRO A 73 -12.30 -9.02 17.01
C PRO A 73 -12.50 -9.93 15.80
N ALA A 74 -12.27 -11.22 15.97
CA ALA A 74 -12.42 -12.19 14.89
C ALA A 74 -13.81 -12.15 14.23
N THR A 75 -14.84 -11.83 15.01
CA THR A 75 -16.21 -11.70 14.51
C THR A 75 -16.42 -10.54 13.57
N GLU A 76 -15.58 -9.49 13.64
CA GLU A 76 -15.70 -8.32 12.79
C GLU A 76 -14.75 -8.34 11.59
N THR A 77 -13.67 -9.11 11.67
CA THR A 77 -12.66 -9.17 10.60
C THR A 77 -13.27 -9.56 9.27
N ARG A 78 -14.10 -10.60 9.24
CA ARG A 78 -14.75 -11.06 8.01
C ARG A 78 -15.67 -9.99 7.43
N GLY A 79 -16.42 -9.30 8.30
CA GLY A 79 -17.32 -8.22 7.86
C GLY A 79 -16.56 -7.07 7.23
N VAL A 80 -15.43 -6.67 7.81
CA VAL A 80 -14.57 -5.62 7.27
C VAL A 80 -14.02 -6.04 5.91
N ILE A 81 -13.50 -7.25 5.79
CA ILE A 81 -12.94 -7.75 4.52
C ILE A 81 -14.00 -7.76 3.43
N CYS A 82 -15.21 -8.27 3.71
CA CYS A 82 -16.30 -8.30 2.75
C CYS A 82 -16.71 -6.89 2.32
N GLU A 83 -16.79 -5.96 3.25
CA GLU A 83 -17.17 -4.58 2.99
C GLU A 83 -16.14 -3.88 2.10
N VAL A 84 -14.84 -4.08 2.40
CA VAL A 84 -13.74 -3.53 1.61
C VAL A 84 -13.72 -4.13 0.21
N VAL A 85 -13.88 -5.45 0.08
CA VAL A 85 -13.92 -6.14 -1.21
C VAL A 85 -15.05 -5.58 -2.09
N GLU A 86 -16.24 -5.40 -1.54
CA GLU A 86 -17.37 -4.86 -2.32
C GLU A 86 -17.14 -3.41 -2.72
N ALA A 87 -16.51 -2.61 -1.86
CA ALA A 87 -16.17 -1.23 -2.19
C ALA A 87 -15.12 -1.14 -3.32
N LEU A 88 -14.19 -2.09 -3.38
CA LEU A 88 -13.12 -2.11 -4.40
C LEU A 88 -13.54 -2.77 -5.70
N ARG A 89 -14.58 -3.59 -5.70
CA ARG A 89 -15.00 -4.35 -6.88
C ARG A 89 -15.18 -3.49 -8.13
N PRO A 90 -15.91 -2.36 -8.09
CA PRO A 90 -16.08 -1.55 -9.29
C PRO A 90 -14.82 -0.85 -9.78
N VAL A 91 -13.78 -0.79 -8.94
CA VAL A 91 -12.55 -0.05 -9.22
C VAL A 91 -11.41 -0.99 -9.65
N LEU A 92 -11.28 -2.13 -8.98
CA LEU A 92 -10.11 -3.02 -9.12
C LEU A 92 -10.44 -4.43 -9.62
N CYS A 93 -11.70 -4.73 -9.90
CA CYS A 93 -12.11 -6.02 -10.44
C CYS A 93 -12.70 -5.81 -11.83
N ASP A 94 -12.26 -6.61 -12.81
CA ASP A 94 -12.80 -6.53 -14.17
C ASP A 94 -14.09 -7.35 -14.33
N ALA A 95 -14.69 -7.33 -15.53
CA ALA A 95 -15.93 -8.01 -15.83
C ALA A 95 -15.81 -9.55 -15.73
N ASP A 96 -14.60 -10.07 -15.87
CA ASP A 96 -14.32 -11.51 -15.81
C ASP A 96 -13.98 -11.99 -14.38
N GLY A 97 -14.01 -11.10 -13.40
CA GLY A 97 -13.71 -11.44 -12.02
C GLY A 97 -12.24 -11.41 -11.67
N ASN A 98 -11.40 -10.84 -12.52
CA ASN A 98 -9.97 -10.72 -12.27
C ASN A 98 -9.67 -9.46 -11.47
N TRP A 99 -8.94 -9.63 -10.38
CA TRP A 99 -8.57 -8.56 -9.48
C TRP A 99 -7.18 -8.02 -9.79
N GLN A 100 -7.01 -6.70 -9.60
CA GLN A 100 -5.71 -6.03 -9.70
C GLN A 100 -5.46 -5.20 -8.45
N ALA A 101 -4.19 -5.06 -8.08
CA ALA A 101 -3.79 -4.12 -7.03
C ALA A 101 -3.26 -2.84 -7.69
N ASP A 102 -3.65 -1.69 -7.16
CA ASP A 102 -3.22 -0.38 -7.65
C ASP A 102 -1.92 0.05 -6.97
N TYR A 103 -0.86 -0.70 -7.17
CA TYR A 103 0.44 -0.37 -6.58
C TYR A 103 0.99 0.95 -7.13
N VAL A 104 1.60 1.70 -6.23
CA VAL A 104 2.42 2.86 -6.58
C VAL A 104 3.83 2.54 -6.11
N ARG A 105 4.79 2.61 -7.02
CA ARG A 105 6.17 2.28 -6.72
C ARG A 105 7.03 3.52 -6.72
N LEU A 106 7.90 3.62 -5.72
CA LEU A 106 8.97 4.59 -5.69
C LEU A 106 10.19 3.93 -6.31
N ARG A 107 10.67 4.50 -7.41
CA ARG A 107 11.88 4.02 -8.08
C ARG A 107 12.92 5.13 -8.04
N PHE A 108 14.14 4.75 -7.72
CA PHE A 108 15.25 5.71 -7.69
C PHE A 108 16.54 5.06 -8.14
N SER A 109 17.47 5.91 -8.55
CA SER A 109 18.86 5.56 -8.78
C SER A 109 19.72 6.52 -7.97
N ALA A 110 20.61 5.99 -7.17
CA ALA A 110 21.48 6.79 -6.31
C ALA A 110 22.89 6.20 -6.32
N THR A 111 23.87 7.08 -6.25
CA THR A 111 25.28 6.70 -6.25
C THR A 111 25.92 7.18 -4.95
N LYS A 112 26.67 6.31 -4.32
CA LYS A 112 27.47 6.69 -3.16
C LYS A 112 28.80 7.23 -3.67
N PRO A 113 29.08 8.55 -3.48
CA PRO A 113 30.35 9.10 -3.94
C PRO A 113 31.51 8.45 -3.23
N GLN A 114 32.63 8.27 -3.97
CA GLN A 114 33.89 7.84 -3.34
C GLN A 114 34.37 8.95 -2.41
N THR A 115 34.59 8.60 -1.17
CA THR A 115 35.29 9.52 -0.26
C THR A 115 36.75 9.53 -0.62
N ALA A 116 37.34 10.71 -0.67
CA ALA A 116 38.78 10.84 -0.85
C ALA A 116 39.50 10.10 0.26
N PRO A 117 40.59 9.39 -0.05
CA PRO A 117 41.38 8.69 0.97
C PRO A 117 41.98 9.66 1.99
#